data_9bff82668c5c2b165883b306d4a884ce
#
_entry.id   9bff82668c5c2b165883b306d4a884ce
#
_cell.length_a   1.000
_cell.length_b   1.000
_cell.length_c   1.000
_cell.angle_alpha   90.00
_cell.angle_beta   90.00
_cell.angle_gamma   90.00
#
_symmetry.space_group_name_H-M   'P 1'
#
loop_
_entity.id
_entity.type
_entity.pdbx_description
1 polymer ?
#
loop_
_entity_poly.entity_id
_entity_poly.type
_entity_poly.pdbx_seq_one_letter_code
_entity_poly.pdbx_strand_id
1 'polypeptide(L)'
;VTKEENPEHEAIIRRKLNNTQVPVIIQMGAFNITLQEFLSLSYGDVLQMDTKVDDELKCIVGNMEKFYCRPGTSGNKKAVQITRIISEGDEDTNG
;
A
#
# COMPACT_ATOMS: atom_id res chain seq x y z
N VAL A 1 4.84 4.53 23.69
CA VAL A 1 6.04 5.08 23.71
C VAL A 1 6.34 5.96 22.57
N THR A 2 6.79 6.98 22.89
CA THR A 2 6.95 8.01 21.98
C THR A 2 8.25 7.89 21.37
N LYS A 3 8.30 7.88 20.12
CA LYS A 3 9.48 7.63 19.44
C LYS A 3 10.42 8.74 19.49
N GLU A 4 9.96 9.88 19.80
CA GLU A 4 10.84 11.01 19.73
C GLU A 4 11.67 11.16 20.92
N GLU A 5 11.51 10.33 21.89
CA GLU A 5 12.13 10.62 23.14
C GLU A 5 13.62 10.54 23.10
N ASN A 6 14.19 9.68 22.28
CA ASN A 6 15.62 9.47 22.44
C ASN A 6 16.27 9.24 21.09
N PRO A 7 16.94 10.23 20.55
CA PRO A 7 17.60 10.07 19.26
C PRO A 7 18.65 8.97 19.23
N GLU A 8 19.38 8.80 20.33
CA GLU A 8 20.36 7.72 20.37
C GLU A 8 19.70 6.36 20.29
N HIS A 9 18.60 6.21 21.01
CA HIS A 9 17.86 4.98 20.98
C HIS A 9 17.34 4.69 19.60
N GLU A 10 16.84 5.69 18.96
CA GLU A 10 16.31 5.55 17.62
C GLU A 10 17.41 5.14 16.64
N ALA A 11 18.58 5.73 16.78
CA ALA A 11 19.68 5.39 15.91
C ALA A 11 20.10 3.93 16.09
N ILE A 12 20.09 3.44 17.31
CA ILE A 12 20.45 2.06 17.57
C ILE A 12 19.43 1.12 16.95
N ILE A 13 18.15 1.43 17.10
CA ILE A 13 17.12 0.61 16.53
C ILE A 13 17.23 0.60 15.02
N ARG A 14 17.47 1.76 14.44
CA ARG A 14 17.57 1.87 13.00
C ARG A 14 18.73 1.02 12.48
N ARG A 15 19.84 1.02 13.19
CA ARG A 15 20.98 0.23 12.78
C ARG A 15 20.68 -1.25 12.82
N LYS A 16 20.01 -1.69 13.87
CA LYS A 16 19.69 -3.10 14.02
C LYS A 16 18.68 -3.57 12.99
N LEU A 17 17.78 -2.70 12.57
CA LEU A 17 16.74 -3.05 11.60
C LEU A 17 17.16 -2.78 10.18
N ASN A 18 18.39 -2.37 9.97
CA ASN A 18 18.82 -1.91 8.66
C ASN A 18 18.68 -2.97 7.58
N ASN A 19 18.86 -4.22 7.92
CA ASN A 19 18.78 -5.31 6.97
C ASN A 19 17.48 -6.08 7.07
N THR A 20 16.57 -5.61 7.90
CA THR A 20 15.29 -6.28 8.06
C THR A 20 14.40 -5.93 6.89
N GLN A 21 13.80 -6.94 6.30
CA GLN A 21 12.93 -6.74 5.15
C GLN A 21 11.48 -6.78 5.60
N VAL A 22 10.67 -5.94 4.98
CA VAL A 22 9.24 -5.93 5.23
C VAL A 22 8.54 -6.03 3.90
N PRO A 23 7.39 -6.72 3.86
CA PRO A 23 6.65 -6.84 2.61
C PRO A 23 5.93 -5.53 2.29
N VAL A 24 5.90 -5.22 1.01
CA VAL A 24 5.18 -4.05 0.53
C VAL A 24 4.17 -4.53 -0.50
N ILE A 25 2.92 -4.18 -0.29
CA ILE A 25 1.84 -4.59 -1.17
C ILE A 25 1.18 -3.34 -1.72
N ILE A 26 1.03 -3.29 -3.03
CA ILE A 26 0.33 -2.22 -3.70
C ILE A 26 -1.07 -2.72 -4.01
N GLN A 27 -2.05 -2.14 -3.35
CA GLN A 27 -3.42 -2.59 -3.50
C GLN A 27 -4.07 -1.82 -4.63
N MET A 28 -4.39 -2.54 -5.67
CA MET A 28 -4.95 -1.93 -6.87
C MET A 28 -6.42 -1.56 -6.68
N GLY A 29 -7.13 -2.35 -5.89
CA GLY A 29 -8.53 -2.09 -5.65
C GLY A 29 -9.20 -3.35 -5.17
N ALA A 30 -10.48 -3.23 -4.88
CA ALA A 30 -11.23 -4.38 -4.40
C ALA A 30 -12.69 -4.20 -4.82
N PHE A 31 -13.37 -5.32 -4.99
CA PHE A 31 -14.77 -5.27 -5.35
C PHE A 31 -15.38 -6.62 -5.01
N ASN A 32 -16.69 -6.68 -5.01
CA ASN A 32 -17.42 -7.88 -4.69
C ASN A 32 -18.06 -8.46 -5.93
N ILE A 33 -18.12 -9.77 -6.00
CA ILE A 33 -18.87 -10.46 -7.04
C ILE A 33 -19.75 -11.48 -6.34
N THR A 34 -20.79 -11.89 -7.03
CA THR A 34 -21.64 -12.94 -6.50
C THR A 34 -20.97 -14.28 -6.65
N LEU A 35 -21.44 -15.24 -5.87
CA LEU A 35 -20.93 -16.59 -6.01
C LEU A 35 -21.18 -17.13 -7.39
N GLN A 36 -22.34 -16.80 -7.95
CA GLN A 36 -22.67 -17.25 -9.30
C GLN A 36 -21.69 -16.70 -10.32
N GLU A 37 -21.36 -15.43 -10.19
CA GLU A 37 -20.38 -14.83 -11.09
C GLU A 37 -19.01 -15.50 -10.92
N PHE A 38 -18.65 -15.81 -9.69
CA PHE A 38 -17.36 -16.47 -9.45
C PHE A 38 -17.31 -17.81 -10.14
N LEU A 39 -18.40 -18.58 -10.06
CA LEU A 39 -18.42 -19.90 -10.68
C LEU A 39 -18.43 -19.82 -12.20
N SER A 40 -18.77 -18.70 -12.76
CA SER A 40 -18.79 -18.51 -14.20
C SER A 40 -17.50 -17.96 -14.77
N LEU A 41 -16.56 -17.61 -13.95
CA LEU A 41 -15.33 -17.00 -14.43
C LEU A 41 -14.54 -17.96 -15.31
N SER A 42 -14.05 -17.45 -16.41
CA SER A 42 -13.30 -18.22 -17.38
C SER A 42 -12.07 -17.49 -17.80
N TYR A 43 -11.15 -18.23 -18.38
CA TYR A 43 -9.92 -17.65 -18.90
C TYR A 43 -10.26 -16.56 -19.93
N GLY A 44 -9.63 -15.41 -19.76
CA GLY A 44 -9.86 -14.31 -20.67
C GLY A 44 -10.90 -13.32 -20.21
N ASP A 45 -11.64 -13.65 -19.15
CA ASP A 45 -12.63 -12.71 -18.63
C ASP A 45 -11.93 -11.49 -18.03
N VAL A 46 -12.62 -10.37 -18.06
CA VAL A 46 -12.11 -9.11 -17.53
C VAL A 46 -12.95 -8.72 -16.34
N LEU A 47 -12.29 -8.46 -15.22
CA LEU A 47 -12.95 -8.00 -14.03
C LEU A 47 -12.66 -6.51 -13.86
N GLN A 48 -13.72 -5.73 -13.74
CA GLN A 48 -13.62 -4.29 -13.66
C GLN A 48 -13.71 -3.86 -12.21
N MET A 49 -12.75 -3.07 -11.76
CA MET A 49 -12.75 -2.57 -10.41
C MET A 49 -13.34 -1.17 -10.36
N ASP A 50 -13.70 -0.78 -9.14
CA ASP A 50 -14.23 0.57 -8.94
C ASP A 50 -13.14 1.63 -9.03
N THR A 51 -11.91 1.25 -8.82
CA THR A 51 -10.78 2.18 -8.86
C THR A 51 -10.54 2.64 -10.30
N LYS A 52 -10.42 3.94 -10.47
CA LYS A 52 -10.16 4.49 -11.80
C LYS A 52 -8.69 4.41 -12.13
N VAL A 53 -8.38 4.51 -13.41
CA VAL A 53 -7.01 4.31 -13.85
C VAL A 53 -6.05 5.36 -13.31
N ASP A 54 -6.55 6.55 -13.03
CA ASP A 54 -5.70 7.61 -12.50
C ASP A 54 -5.87 7.82 -11.01
N ASP A 55 -6.59 6.95 -10.32
CA ASP A 55 -6.69 7.03 -8.88
C ASP A 55 -5.38 6.63 -8.23
N GLU A 56 -5.12 7.21 -7.06
CA GLU A 56 -3.99 6.78 -6.26
C GLU A 56 -4.29 5.42 -5.64
N LEU A 57 -3.27 4.60 -5.54
CA LEU A 57 -3.37 3.28 -4.95
C LEU A 57 -2.80 3.31 -3.54
N LYS A 58 -3.20 2.35 -2.74
CA LYS A 58 -2.68 2.24 -1.37
C LYS A 58 -1.45 1.38 -1.34
N CYS A 59 -0.46 1.84 -0.60
CA CYS A 59 0.78 1.11 -0.39
C CYS A 59 0.78 0.63 1.05
N ILE A 60 0.73 -0.68 1.21
CA ILE A 60 0.65 -1.32 2.51
C ILE A 60 2.02 -1.86 2.85
N VAL A 61 2.58 -1.39 3.95
CA VAL A 61 3.90 -1.82 4.41
C VAL A 61 3.69 -2.67 5.65
N GLY A 62 4.10 -3.93 5.57
CA GLY A 62 3.75 -4.86 6.62
C GLY A 62 2.28 -5.12 6.58
N ASN A 63 1.56 -4.65 7.58
CA ASN A 63 0.12 -4.77 7.58
C ASN A 63 -0.55 -3.42 7.79
N MET A 64 0.15 -2.34 7.48
CA MET A 64 -0.35 -0.99 7.71
C MET A 64 -0.36 -0.22 6.41
N GLU A 65 -1.44 0.52 6.19
CA GLU A 65 -1.53 1.42 5.04
C GLU A 65 -0.70 2.65 5.34
N LYS A 66 0.40 2.81 4.65
CA LYS A 66 1.35 3.86 4.96
C LYS A 66 1.41 4.97 3.92
N PHE A 67 1.17 4.64 2.68
CA PHE A 67 1.35 5.61 1.61
C PHE A 67 0.27 5.48 0.57
N TYR A 68 0.08 6.56 -0.18
CA TYR A 68 -0.60 6.50 -1.46
C TYR A 68 0.46 6.56 -2.55
N CYS A 69 0.15 5.97 -3.68
CA CYS A 69 1.13 5.90 -4.76
C CYS A 69 0.44 5.84 -6.11
N ARG A 70 1.22 6.05 -7.14
CA ARG A 70 0.76 5.93 -8.52
C ARG A 70 1.56 4.86 -9.23
N PRO A 71 0.89 4.03 -10.01
CA PRO A 71 1.60 3.00 -10.76
C PRO A 71 2.32 3.59 -11.96
N GLY A 72 3.36 2.92 -12.38
CA GLY A 72 4.14 3.31 -13.53
C GLY A 72 5.13 2.25 -13.86
N THR A 73 6.19 2.65 -14.55
CA THR A 73 7.23 1.74 -14.91
C THR A 73 8.59 2.33 -14.62
N SER A 74 9.55 1.46 -14.44
CA SER A 74 10.94 1.84 -14.29
C SER A 74 11.72 0.84 -15.12
N GLY A 75 12.21 1.31 -16.28
CA GLY A 75 12.78 0.38 -17.24
C GLY A 75 11.70 -0.54 -17.76
N ASN A 76 11.91 -1.83 -17.66
CA ASN A 76 10.90 -2.79 -18.09
C ASN A 76 10.19 -3.43 -16.92
N LYS A 77 10.26 -2.82 -15.75
CA LYS A 77 9.61 -3.35 -14.57
C LYS A 77 8.49 -2.43 -14.12
N LYS A 78 7.50 -3.00 -13.48
CA LYS A 78 6.44 -2.21 -12.88
C LYS A 78 6.98 -1.48 -11.68
N ALA A 79 6.52 -0.26 -11.49
CA ALA A 79 7.00 0.58 -10.40
C ALA A 79 5.85 1.41 -9.88
N VAL A 80 6.05 2.02 -8.72
CA VAL A 80 5.08 2.95 -8.17
C VAL A 80 5.84 4.17 -7.66
N GLN A 81 5.18 5.30 -7.71
CA GLN A 81 5.69 6.54 -7.17
C GLN A 81 4.87 6.90 -5.95
N ILE A 82 5.54 7.13 -4.84
CA ILE A 82 4.86 7.54 -3.62
C ILE A 82 4.37 8.97 -3.83
N THR A 83 3.08 9.17 -3.63
CA THR A 83 2.48 10.49 -3.83
C THR A 83 2.11 11.16 -2.53
N ARG A 84 1.72 10.39 -1.51
CA ARG A 84 1.35 10.96 -0.23
C ARG A 84 1.65 9.99 0.88
N ILE A 85 1.81 10.52 2.07
CA ILE A 85 2.03 9.70 3.27
C ILE A 85 0.73 9.69 4.06
N ILE A 86 0.29 8.51 4.47
CA ILE A 86 -0.90 8.37 5.28
C ILE A 86 -0.48 8.58 6.73
N SER A 87 -1.03 9.60 7.38
CA SER A 87 -0.69 9.95 8.75
C SER A 87 -1.81 9.50 9.66
N GLU A 88 -1.43 8.93 10.80
CA GLU A 88 -2.43 8.53 11.76
C GLU A 88 -3.25 9.71 12.25
N GLY A 89 -2.60 10.87 12.38
CA GLY A 89 -3.32 12.05 12.79
C GLY A 89 -4.38 12.43 11.79
N ASP A 90 -4.11 12.25 10.53
CA ASP A 90 -5.10 12.57 9.52
C ASP A 90 -6.33 11.71 9.67
N GLU A 91 -6.14 10.45 9.98
CA GLU A 91 -7.26 9.58 10.16
C GLU A 91 -8.10 9.99 11.37
N ASP A 92 -7.42 10.37 12.43
CA ASP A 92 -8.13 10.78 13.62
C ASP A 92 -8.97 12.00 13.36
N THR A 93 -8.44 12.95 12.64
CA THR A 93 -9.20 14.16 12.40
C THR A 93 -10.39 13.89 11.53
N ASN A 94 -10.28 12.90 10.70
CA ASN A 94 -11.40 12.58 9.84
C ASN A 94 -12.49 11.84 10.55
N GLY A 95 -12.12 11.15 11.63
CA GLY A 95 -13.05 10.32 12.33
C GLY A 95 -14.05 11.10 13.15
#